data_1d42081f55a7ef1f0b0b8f90395908cf
#
_entry.id   1d42081f55a7ef1f0b0b8f90395908cf
#
_cell.length_a   1.000
_cell.length_b   1.000
_cell.length_c   1.000
_cell.angle_alpha   90.00
_cell.angle_beta   90.00
_cell.angle_gamma   90.00
#
_symmetry.space_group_name_H-M   'P 1'
#
loop_
_entity.id
_entity.type
_entity.pdbx_description
1 polymer ?
#
loop_
_entity_poly.entity_id
_entity_poly.type
_entity_poly.pdbx_seq_one_letter_code
_entity_poly.pdbx_strand_id
1 'polypeptide(L)'
;MANTTETANLCGLKRENFQATINGKKTDLYILRNRKGYEVAISNYGGAICAIMVPDKDGKVANVIQGHDSIKQLMSGNEPYLSTLIGRWGNRICKGQFTLNGKDYQLAINDGPNHLHGGAVGFNAKVWDARQMGPRALALHRISSYGEEGYTGELDITVEFTFTDLNELIIEYLATTNKKTIVNLTHHAFFRSEERRVGKEC
;
A
#
# COMPACT_ATOMS: atom_id res chain seq x y z
N MET A 1 -24.11 27.60 -5.38
CA MET A 1 -23.53 26.64 -4.39
C MET A 1 -24.04 25.27 -4.79
N ALA A 2 -23.25 24.50 -5.50
CA ALA A 2 -23.62 23.16 -5.90
C ALA A 2 -23.43 22.23 -4.68
N ASN A 3 -24.54 21.76 -4.12
CA ASN A 3 -24.55 20.69 -3.13
C ASN A 3 -24.17 19.39 -3.89
N THR A 4 -22.87 19.08 -3.95
CA THR A 4 -22.43 17.75 -4.33
C THR A 4 -22.78 16.83 -3.16
N THR A 5 -23.94 16.16 -3.25
CA THR A 5 -24.22 14.97 -2.43
C THR A 5 -23.10 13.98 -2.74
N GLU A 6 -22.14 13.87 -1.82
CA GLU A 6 -21.15 12.80 -1.83
C GLU A 6 -21.94 11.48 -1.82
N THR A 7 -21.94 10.79 -2.93
CA THR A 7 -22.56 9.45 -3.02
C THR A 7 -21.84 8.56 -2.00
N ALA A 8 -22.60 8.03 -1.04
CA ALA A 8 -22.06 7.12 -0.03
C ALA A 8 -21.27 6.00 -0.72
N ASN A 9 -20.04 5.74 -0.26
CA ASN A 9 -19.22 4.67 -0.81
C ASN A 9 -19.72 3.29 -0.35
N LEU A 10 -19.51 2.26 -1.16
CA LEU A 10 -19.94 0.89 -0.84
C LEU A 10 -19.22 0.30 0.37
N CYS A 11 -17.98 0.70 0.61
CA CYS A 11 -17.18 0.17 1.71
C CYS A 11 -17.56 0.74 3.09
N GLY A 12 -18.38 1.80 3.15
CA GLY A 12 -18.78 2.45 4.38
C GLY A 12 -17.66 3.19 5.14
N LEU A 13 -16.47 3.32 4.53
CA LEU A 13 -15.35 4.02 5.12
C LEU A 13 -15.58 5.53 5.06
N LYS A 14 -15.28 6.22 6.16
CA LYS A 14 -15.38 7.67 6.25
C LYS A 14 -14.04 8.31 5.89
N ARG A 15 -14.01 9.13 4.85
CA ARG A 15 -12.82 9.80 4.36
C ARG A 15 -12.13 10.62 5.44
N GLU A 16 -12.90 11.32 6.29
CA GLU A 16 -12.41 12.13 7.39
C GLU A 16 -11.56 11.33 8.40
N ASN A 17 -11.81 10.02 8.56
CA ASN A 17 -11.01 9.16 9.43
C ASN A 17 -9.59 8.91 8.91
N PHE A 18 -9.33 9.21 7.63
CA PHE A 18 -8.03 9.04 7.00
C PHE A 18 -7.28 10.35 6.79
N GLN A 19 -7.90 11.47 7.13
CA GLN A 19 -7.32 12.80 6.96
C GLN A 19 -6.52 13.22 8.17
N ALA A 20 -5.21 13.34 8.00
CA ALA A 20 -4.26 13.83 8.98
C ALA A 20 -3.08 14.53 8.29
N THR A 21 -2.25 15.18 9.07
CA THR A 21 -0.94 15.68 8.61
C THR A 21 0.15 14.93 9.34
N ILE A 22 0.97 14.18 8.60
CA ILE A 22 2.05 13.37 9.13
C ILE A 22 3.35 13.83 8.48
N ASN A 23 4.31 14.28 9.28
CA ASN A 23 5.60 14.82 8.80
C ASN A 23 5.43 15.89 7.70
N GLY A 24 4.45 16.78 7.85
CA GLY A 24 4.15 17.86 6.91
C GLY A 24 3.39 17.46 5.64
N LYS A 25 3.08 16.16 5.45
CA LYS A 25 2.30 15.65 4.32
C LYS A 25 0.87 15.27 4.76
N LYS A 26 -0.10 15.57 3.90
CA LYS A 26 -1.51 15.24 4.14
C LYS A 26 -1.81 13.80 3.74
N THR A 27 -2.51 13.07 4.61
CA THR A 27 -3.09 11.77 4.29
C THR A 27 -4.55 11.90 3.89
N ASP A 28 -5.03 10.96 3.07
CA ASP A 28 -6.41 10.91 2.61
C ASP A 28 -6.82 9.49 2.22
N LEU A 29 -8.11 9.30 1.93
CA LEU A 29 -8.70 8.09 1.36
C LEU A 29 -9.19 8.37 -0.06
N TYR A 30 -8.82 7.50 -1.00
CA TYR A 30 -9.18 7.56 -2.41
C TYR A 30 -10.06 6.38 -2.77
N ILE A 31 -11.20 6.64 -3.40
CA ILE A 31 -12.11 5.61 -3.85
C ILE A 31 -11.98 5.47 -5.37
N LEU A 32 -11.60 4.28 -5.82
CA LEU A 32 -11.66 3.90 -7.22
C LEU A 32 -12.97 3.15 -7.46
N ARG A 33 -13.72 3.57 -8.49
CA ARG A 33 -15.01 2.97 -8.82
C ARG A 33 -15.04 2.61 -10.31
N ASN A 34 -15.34 1.35 -10.62
CA ASN A 34 -15.50 0.91 -11.99
C ASN A 34 -16.94 1.20 -12.51
N ARG A 35 -17.19 0.96 -13.79
CA ARG A 35 -18.51 1.22 -14.41
C ARG A 35 -19.62 0.32 -13.88
N LYS A 36 -19.29 -0.81 -13.25
CA LYS A 36 -20.25 -1.69 -12.58
C LYS A 36 -20.62 -1.21 -11.18
N GLY A 37 -19.98 -0.13 -10.69
CA GLY A 37 -20.22 0.45 -9.38
C GLY A 37 -19.44 -0.20 -8.24
N TYR A 38 -18.57 -1.18 -8.50
CA TYR A 38 -17.71 -1.78 -7.49
C TYR A 38 -16.55 -0.85 -7.13
N GLU A 39 -15.99 -1.01 -5.93
CA GLU A 39 -15.07 -0.05 -5.35
C GLU A 39 -13.81 -0.67 -4.77
N VAL A 40 -12.72 0.09 -4.87
CA VAL A 40 -11.48 -0.11 -4.13
C VAL A 40 -11.16 1.18 -3.37
N ALA A 41 -10.93 1.07 -2.07
CA ALA A 41 -10.56 2.19 -1.21
C ALA A 41 -9.07 2.10 -0.86
N ILE A 42 -8.30 3.17 -1.12
CA ILE A 42 -6.85 3.22 -0.94
C ILE A 42 -6.47 4.47 -0.16
N SER A 43 -5.68 4.31 0.90
CA SER A 43 -5.04 5.44 1.59
C SER A 43 -3.65 5.71 1.01
N ASN A 44 -3.28 6.98 0.90
CA ASN A 44 -1.91 7.35 0.53
C ASN A 44 -0.90 7.21 1.68
N TYR A 45 -1.32 6.84 2.88
CA TYR A 45 -0.42 6.36 3.92
C TYR A 45 -0.11 4.88 3.67
N GLY A 46 1.16 4.60 3.37
CA GLY A 46 1.61 3.25 3.03
C GLY A 46 1.02 2.68 1.74
N GLY A 47 0.26 3.45 0.96
CA GLY A 47 -0.50 2.93 -0.18
C GLY A 47 -1.47 1.81 0.22
N ALA A 48 -2.04 1.90 1.43
CA ALA A 48 -2.84 0.84 2.03
C ALA A 48 -4.16 0.64 1.29
N ILE A 49 -4.45 -0.58 0.84
CA ILE A 49 -5.77 -0.96 0.36
C ILE A 49 -6.65 -1.23 1.57
N CYS A 50 -7.63 -0.35 1.81
CA CYS A 50 -8.50 -0.39 2.98
C CYS A 50 -9.76 -1.23 2.74
N ALA A 51 -10.23 -1.31 1.48
CA ALA A 51 -11.35 -2.17 1.09
C ALA A 51 -11.28 -2.51 -0.39
N ILE A 52 -11.77 -3.71 -0.75
CA ILE A 52 -12.09 -4.13 -2.11
C ILE A 52 -13.50 -4.69 -2.10
N MET A 53 -14.45 -3.93 -2.68
CA MET A 53 -15.87 -4.25 -2.69
C MET A 53 -16.25 -4.88 -4.01
N VAL A 54 -16.48 -6.20 -4.01
CA VAL A 54 -16.83 -6.97 -5.21
C VAL A 54 -17.97 -7.94 -4.92
N PRO A 55 -18.72 -8.37 -5.94
CA PRO A 55 -19.82 -9.32 -5.75
C PRO A 55 -19.28 -10.74 -5.55
N ASP A 56 -19.99 -11.52 -4.75
CA ASP A 56 -19.88 -12.98 -4.73
C ASP A 56 -20.66 -13.60 -5.93
N LYS A 57 -20.72 -14.95 -5.94
CA LYS A 57 -21.42 -15.71 -6.98
C LYS A 57 -22.92 -15.42 -7.06
N ASP A 58 -23.54 -14.93 -5.99
CA ASP A 58 -24.95 -14.61 -5.88
C ASP A 58 -25.21 -13.10 -6.10
N GLY A 59 -24.17 -12.32 -6.44
CA GLY A 59 -24.24 -10.88 -6.68
C GLY A 59 -24.20 -10.03 -5.42
N LYS A 60 -24.04 -10.61 -4.23
CA LYS A 60 -23.94 -9.87 -2.98
C LYS A 60 -22.55 -9.26 -2.86
N VAL A 61 -22.51 -7.93 -2.73
CA VAL A 61 -21.24 -7.18 -2.60
C VAL A 61 -20.71 -7.27 -1.18
N ALA A 62 -19.43 -7.63 -1.05
CA ALA A 62 -18.73 -7.70 0.22
C ALA A 62 -17.28 -7.24 0.08
N ASN A 63 -16.67 -6.84 1.21
CA ASN A 63 -15.25 -6.55 1.27
C ASN A 63 -14.45 -7.87 1.34
N VAL A 64 -13.53 -8.06 0.39
CA VAL A 64 -12.71 -9.29 0.29
C VAL A 64 -11.30 -9.13 0.83
N ILE A 65 -10.96 -7.97 1.40
CA ILE A 65 -9.62 -7.71 1.96
C ILE A 65 -9.70 -7.36 3.43
N GLN A 66 -8.64 -7.67 4.18
CA GLN A 66 -8.43 -7.13 5.52
C GLN A 66 -7.80 -5.75 5.38
N GLY A 67 -8.48 -4.73 5.88
CA GLY A 67 -8.05 -3.35 5.79
C GLY A 67 -8.22 -2.62 7.13
N HIS A 68 -8.07 -1.32 7.07
CA HIS A 68 -8.19 -0.43 8.22
C HIS A 68 -9.31 0.60 8.02
N ASP A 69 -9.91 1.06 9.11
CA ASP A 69 -11.02 2.02 9.08
C ASP A 69 -10.56 3.48 9.28
N SER A 70 -9.28 3.68 9.60
CA SER A 70 -8.74 5.00 9.89
C SER A 70 -7.22 5.05 9.80
N ILE A 71 -6.70 6.28 9.67
CA ILE A 71 -5.25 6.55 9.75
C ILE A 71 -4.67 6.12 11.10
N LYS A 72 -5.44 6.25 12.19
CA LYS A 72 -5.02 5.84 13.53
C LYS A 72 -4.74 4.35 13.57
N GLN A 73 -5.61 3.52 12.99
CA GLN A 73 -5.38 2.06 12.91
C GLN A 73 -4.20 1.72 12.02
N LEU A 74 -4.04 2.39 10.86
CA LEU A 74 -2.89 2.21 9.98
C LEU A 74 -1.55 2.47 10.68
N MET A 75 -1.50 3.46 11.59
CA MET A 75 -0.27 3.84 12.31
C MET A 75 0.00 3.00 13.55
N SER A 76 -1.02 2.46 14.20
CA SER A 76 -0.92 1.78 15.50
C SER A 76 -1.30 0.31 15.49
N GLY A 77 -1.62 -0.26 14.31
CA GLY A 77 -2.00 -1.66 14.17
C GLY A 77 -0.87 -2.61 14.52
N ASN A 78 -1.20 -3.79 15.06
CA ASN A 78 -0.23 -4.84 15.40
C ASN A 78 0.43 -5.47 14.18
N GLU A 79 -0.18 -5.30 13.00
CA GLU A 79 0.32 -5.79 11.71
C GLU A 79 0.68 -4.60 10.80
N PRO A 80 1.93 -4.10 10.89
CA PRO A 80 2.33 -2.88 10.20
C PRO A 80 2.33 -3.00 8.68
N TYR A 81 2.30 -4.22 8.15
CA TYR A 81 2.33 -4.49 6.71
C TYR A 81 0.96 -4.83 6.12
N LEU A 82 -0.09 -4.83 6.96
CA LEU A 82 -1.43 -5.23 6.54
C LEU A 82 -1.93 -4.38 5.37
N SER A 83 -2.03 -5.04 4.21
CA SER A 83 -2.52 -4.47 2.95
C SER A 83 -1.84 -3.16 2.52
N THR A 84 -0.52 -3.04 2.74
CA THR A 84 0.30 -1.88 2.39
C THR A 84 1.32 -2.17 1.29
N LEU A 85 1.89 -1.10 0.72
CA LEU A 85 3.05 -1.17 -0.18
C LEU A 85 4.30 -1.54 0.59
N ILE A 86 5.09 -2.43 0.03
CA ILE A 86 6.35 -2.91 0.58
C ILE A 86 7.52 -2.47 -0.30
N GLY A 87 8.53 -1.92 0.32
CA GLY A 87 9.76 -1.45 -0.34
C GLY A 87 10.72 -0.80 0.65
N ARG A 88 12.01 -0.64 0.21
CA ARG A 88 12.50 -0.94 -1.17
C ARG A 88 12.61 -2.43 -1.50
N TRP A 89 12.70 -3.31 -0.48
CA TRP A 89 12.86 -4.75 -0.68
C TRP A 89 11.79 -5.51 0.10
N GLY A 90 10.94 -6.22 -0.63
CA GLY A 90 9.95 -7.12 -0.04
C GLY A 90 10.59 -8.42 0.42
N ASN A 91 10.10 -8.94 1.57
CA ASN A 91 10.62 -10.08 2.27
C ASN A 91 12.01 -9.84 2.88
N ARG A 92 12.76 -10.90 3.22
CA ARG A 92 13.95 -10.86 4.05
C ARG A 92 15.24 -10.75 3.26
N ILE A 93 16.19 -9.99 3.82
CA ILE A 93 17.60 -10.04 3.46
C ILE A 93 18.37 -10.55 4.68
N CYS A 94 19.03 -11.69 4.51
CA CYS A 94 19.77 -12.37 5.57
C CYS A 94 20.83 -11.43 6.18
N LYS A 95 20.79 -11.28 7.51
CA LYS A 95 21.66 -10.37 8.29
C LYS A 95 21.61 -8.91 7.81
N GLY A 96 20.63 -8.55 6.97
CA GLY A 96 20.55 -7.24 6.34
C GLY A 96 21.73 -6.90 5.45
N GLN A 97 22.42 -7.89 4.91
CA GLN A 97 23.67 -7.69 4.16
C GLN A 97 23.50 -8.12 2.69
N PHE A 98 24.06 -7.31 1.81
CA PHE A 98 24.20 -7.67 0.39
C PHE A 98 25.46 -7.04 -0.20
N THR A 99 26.01 -7.70 -1.23
CA THR A 99 27.14 -7.19 -2.00
C THR A 99 26.67 -6.69 -3.35
N LEU A 100 27.01 -5.47 -3.74
CA LEU A 100 26.72 -4.89 -5.04
C LEU A 100 27.97 -4.25 -5.63
N ASN A 101 28.38 -4.71 -6.82
CA ASN A 101 29.62 -4.27 -7.50
C ASN A 101 30.87 -4.40 -6.60
N GLY A 102 31.01 -5.49 -5.86
CA GLY A 102 32.16 -5.75 -4.99
C GLY A 102 32.23 -4.91 -3.72
N LYS A 103 31.17 -4.15 -3.41
CA LYS A 103 31.03 -3.40 -2.18
C LYS A 103 29.91 -3.97 -1.33
N ASP A 104 30.19 -4.18 -0.05
CA ASP A 104 29.22 -4.66 0.92
C ASP A 104 28.39 -3.51 1.50
N TYR A 105 27.12 -3.79 1.69
CA TYR A 105 26.15 -2.87 2.26
C TYR A 105 25.46 -3.52 3.46
N GLN A 106 25.22 -2.71 4.49
CA GLN A 106 24.45 -3.08 5.66
C GLN A 106 23.14 -2.30 5.69
N LEU A 107 22.02 -3.01 5.75
CA LEU A 107 20.68 -2.46 5.92
C LEU A 107 20.28 -2.49 7.40
N ALA A 108 19.24 -1.73 7.74
CA ALA A 108 18.61 -1.78 9.05
C ALA A 108 18.15 -3.19 9.41
N ILE A 109 18.35 -3.61 10.64
CA ILE A 109 17.88 -4.90 11.18
C ILE A 109 16.58 -4.67 11.93
N ASN A 110 15.51 -5.31 11.49
CA ASN A 110 14.15 -5.11 12.03
C ASN A 110 13.34 -6.39 12.19
N ASP A 111 13.95 -7.57 11.93
CA ASP A 111 13.30 -8.88 12.08
C ASP A 111 14.33 -9.91 12.57
N GLY A 112 14.47 -10.05 13.88
CA GLY A 112 15.53 -10.86 14.46
C GLY A 112 16.89 -10.43 13.94
N PRO A 113 17.66 -11.34 13.28
CA PRO A 113 18.97 -10.97 12.69
C PRO A 113 18.84 -10.37 11.29
N ASN A 114 17.62 -10.25 10.71
CA ASN A 114 17.41 -9.96 9.31
C ASN A 114 16.87 -8.55 9.07
N HIS A 115 16.98 -8.09 7.84
CA HIS A 115 16.20 -6.99 7.31
C HIS A 115 14.92 -7.53 6.72
N LEU A 116 13.77 -6.89 6.98
CA LEU A 116 12.45 -7.30 6.50
C LEU A 116 11.71 -6.10 5.92
N HIS A 117 11.09 -6.29 4.75
CA HIS A 117 10.08 -5.40 4.16
C HIS A 117 10.48 -3.93 4.05
N GLY A 118 11.77 -3.66 3.79
CA GLY A 118 12.26 -2.31 3.57
C GLY A 118 12.78 -1.60 4.81
N GLY A 119 12.81 -2.27 5.97
CA GLY A 119 13.43 -1.78 7.20
C GLY A 119 12.46 -1.35 8.28
N ALA A 120 12.96 -0.63 9.27
CA ALA A 120 12.20 -0.20 10.45
C ALA A 120 11.08 0.80 10.09
N VAL A 121 11.32 1.66 9.09
CA VAL A 121 10.34 2.63 8.57
C VAL A 121 10.29 2.51 7.05
N GLY A 122 9.78 1.37 6.58
CA GLY A 122 9.63 1.06 5.15
C GLY A 122 8.51 1.83 4.46
N PHE A 123 8.20 1.46 3.23
CA PHE A 123 7.19 2.14 2.39
C PHE A 123 5.78 2.10 2.95
N ASN A 124 5.47 1.07 3.75
CA ASN A 124 4.23 0.90 4.50
C ASN A 124 3.95 2.04 5.50
N ALA A 125 5.00 2.70 6.01
CA ALA A 125 4.90 3.74 7.03
C ALA A 125 5.20 5.16 6.48
N LYS A 126 5.04 5.36 5.18
CA LYS A 126 5.29 6.66 4.51
C LYS A 126 4.00 7.25 3.94
N VAL A 127 3.92 8.58 3.95
CA VAL A 127 2.89 9.29 3.20
C VAL A 127 3.38 9.49 1.76
N TRP A 128 2.59 9.02 0.81
CA TRP A 128 2.85 9.17 -0.63
C TRP A 128 2.11 10.38 -1.19
N ASP A 129 2.71 11.05 -2.15
CA ASP A 129 2.05 12.10 -2.91
C ASP A 129 1.06 11.43 -3.87
N ALA A 130 -0.23 11.75 -3.73
CA ALA A 130 -1.30 11.06 -4.44
C ALA A 130 -1.91 11.94 -5.52
N ARG A 131 -2.15 11.34 -6.69
CA ARG A 131 -2.88 11.96 -7.79
C ARG A 131 -3.94 10.99 -8.31
N GLN A 132 -5.21 11.30 -8.07
CA GLN A 132 -6.30 10.54 -8.66
C GLN A 132 -6.45 10.91 -10.15
N MET A 133 -6.37 9.90 -11.02
CA MET A 133 -6.40 10.03 -12.48
C MET A 133 -7.77 9.58 -13.04
N GLY A 134 -8.84 10.20 -12.51
CA GLY A 134 -10.23 9.84 -12.83
C GLY A 134 -10.82 8.84 -11.85
N PRO A 135 -12.00 8.27 -12.15
CA PRO A 135 -12.75 7.46 -11.19
C PRO A 135 -12.15 6.07 -10.93
N ARG A 136 -11.23 5.60 -11.76
CA ARG A 136 -10.72 4.22 -11.74
C ARG A 136 -9.22 4.10 -11.52
N ALA A 137 -8.48 5.21 -11.43
CA ALA A 137 -7.03 5.17 -11.35
C ALA A 137 -6.50 6.16 -10.30
N LEU A 138 -5.45 5.73 -9.60
CA LEU A 138 -4.72 6.50 -8.58
C LEU A 138 -3.22 6.26 -8.78
N ALA A 139 -2.45 7.34 -8.90
CA ALA A 139 -0.99 7.29 -8.86
C ALA A 139 -0.51 7.75 -7.49
N LEU A 140 0.36 6.97 -6.88
CA LEU A 140 1.11 7.30 -5.66
C LEU A 140 2.58 7.47 -6.00
N HIS A 141 3.16 8.61 -5.65
CA HIS A 141 4.55 8.93 -5.96
C HIS A 141 5.33 9.25 -4.69
N ARG A 142 6.59 8.86 -4.67
CA ARG A 142 7.56 9.32 -3.67
C ARG A 142 9.00 9.19 -4.16
N ILE A 143 9.87 9.99 -3.56
CA ILE A 143 11.31 9.81 -3.65
C ILE A 143 11.80 9.16 -2.36
N SER A 144 12.49 8.02 -2.48
CA SER A 144 13.22 7.38 -1.39
C SER A 144 14.67 7.80 -1.47
N SER A 145 15.10 8.62 -0.52
CA SER A 145 16.43 9.26 -0.56
C SER A 145 17.57 8.25 -0.41
N TYR A 146 18.76 8.64 -0.87
CA TYR A 146 19.99 7.89 -0.61
C TYR A 146 20.15 7.64 0.91
N GLY A 147 20.46 6.41 1.29
CA GLY A 147 20.68 6.02 2.67
C GLY A 147 19.41 5.71 3.48
N GLU A 148 18.22 5.89 2.93
CA GLU A 148 16.98 5.47 3.61
C GLU A 148 17.05 3.97 3.91
N GLU A 149 16.91 3.58 5.20
CA GLU A 149 17.04 2.22 5.73
C GLU A 149 18.36 1.49 5.35
N GLY A 150 19.38 2.24 4.91
CA GLY A 150 20.69 1.73 4.49
C GLY A 150 20.84 1.49 2.99
N TYR A 151 19.80 1.70 2.20
CA TYR A 151 19.83 1.49 0.74
C TYR A 151 20.65 2.55 0.02
N THR A 152 21.44 2.12 -0.98
CA THR A 152 22.18 3.01 -1.89
C THR A 152 21.28 3.58 -2.98
N GLY A 153 21.67 4.73 -3.53
CA GLY A 153 20.93 5.43 -4.59
C GLY A 153 19.64 6.09 -4.10
N GLU A 154 19.30 7.17 -4.71
CA GLU A 154 17.98 7.76 -4.63
C GLU A 154 17.05 6.98 -5.56
N LEU A 155 15.86 6.64 -5.13
CA LEU A 155 14.87 5.91 -5.89
C LEU A 155 13.62 6.77 -6.05
N ASP A 156 13.29 7.14 -7.27
CA ASP A 156 12.05 7.80 -7.64
C ASP A 156 11.03 6.72 -8.03
N ILE A 157 9.90 6.65 -7.30
CA ILE A 157 8.93 5.57 -7.44
C ILE A 157 7.53 6.13 -7.67
N THR A 158 6.86 5.61 -8.70
CA THR A 158 5.42 5.77 -8.92
C THR A 158 4.77 4.40 -8.86
N VAL A 159 3.67 4.30 -8.12
CA VAL A 159 2.81 3.11 -8.07
C VAL A 159 1.43 3.51 -8.57
N GLU A 160 0.98 2.87 -9.64
CA GLU A 160 -0.33 3.13 -10.23
C GLU A 160 -1.29 2.00 -9.91
N PHE A 161 -2.46 2.37 -9.40
CA PHE A 161 -3.57 1.46 -9.14
C PHE A 161 -4.66 1.74 -10.17
N THR A 162 -5.05 0.72 -10.91
CA THR A 162 -6.17 0.80 -11.88
C THR A 162 -7.21 -0.27 -11.58
N PHE A 163 -8.45 0.15 -11.33
CA PHE A 163 -9.57 -0.76 -11.12
C PHE A 163 -10.39 -0.89 -12.39
N THR A 164 -10.30 -2.05 -13.06
CA THR A 164 -10.90 -2.29 -14.37
C THR A 164 -12.39 -2.60 -14.30
N ASP A 165 -13.09 -2.49 -15.45
CA ASP A 165 -14.50 -2.89 -15.58
C ASP A 165 -14.68 -4.43 -15.56
N LEU A 166 -13.57 -5.19 -15.57
CA LEU A 166 -13.54 -6.64 -15.38
C LEU A 166 -13.36 -7.05 -13.92
N ASN A 167 -13.35 -6.07 -12.99
CA ASN A 167 -13.10 -6.24 -11.55
C ASN A 167 -11.66 -6.66 -11.24
N GLU A 168 -10.71 -6.27 -12.07
CA GLU A 168 -9.28 -6.48 -11.82
C GLU A 168 -8.70 -5.22 -11.16
N LEU A 169 -7.93 -5.39 -10.10
CA LEU A 169 -7.08 -4.34 -9.55
C LEU A 169 -5.65 -4.55 -10.05
N ILE A 170 -5.24 -3.72 -11.00
CA ILE A 170 -3.90 -3.71 -11.57
C ILE A 170 -3.03 -2.77 -10.73
N ILE A 171 -1.86 -3.24 -10.30
CA ILE A 171 -0.87 -2.45 -9.56
C ILE A 171 0.42 -2.46 -10.35
N GLU A 172 0.79 -1.31 -10.91
CA GLU A 172 2.00 -1.14 -11.72
C GLU A 172 3.03 -0.32 -10.95
N TYR A 173 4.28 -0.74 -11.04
CA TYR A 173 5.41 -0.09 -10.37
C TYR A 173 6.38 0.45 -11.41
N LEU A 174 6.63 1.75 -11.36
CA LEU A 174 7.68 2.42 -12.13
C LEU A 174 8.71 2.96 -11.15
N ALA A 175 9.97 2.57 -11.31
CA ALA A 175 11.04 3.05 -10.46
C ALA A 175 12.28 3.40 -11.27
N THR A 176 12.85 4.58 -11.00
CA THR A 176 14.13 5.02 -11.57
C THR A 176 15.10 5.38 -10.46
N THR A 177 16.40 5.26 -10.73
CA THR A 177 17.43 5.54 -9.72
C THR A 177 18.64 6.24 -10.33
N ASN A 178 19.28 7.07 -9.53
CA ASN A 178 20.51 7.77 -9.92
C ASN A 178 21.80 6.95 -9.68
N LYS A 179 21.70 5.80 -8.96
CA LYS A 179 22.81 4.88 -8.70
C LYS A 179 22.30 3.45 -8.62
N LYS A 180 23.15 2.48 -8.90
CA LYS A 180 22.82 1.06 -8.73
C LYS A 180 22.35 0.80 -7.29
N THR A 181 21.21 0.12 -7.17
CA THR A 181 20.57 -0.27 -5.91
C THR A 181 19.83 -1.59 -6.10
N ILE A 182 19.37 -2.18 -5.02
CA ILE A 182 18.47 -3.33 -5.07
C ILE A 182 17.03 -2.85 -4.88
N VAL A 183 16.11 -3.41 -5.68
CA VAL A 183 14.68 -3.08 -5.64
C VAL A 183 13.86 -4.35 -5.81
N ASN A 184 12.89 -4.55 -4.94
CA ASN A 184 11.90 -5.62 -5.01
C ASN A 184 10.60 -5.12 -4.38
N LEU A 185 9.74 -4.50 -5.17
CA LEU A 185 8.51 -3.87 -4.71
C LEU A 185 7.35 -4.87 -4.76
N THR A 186 6.44 -4.77 -3.80
CA THR A 186 5.21 -5.55 -3.78
C THR A 186 4.11 -4.84 -2.99
N HIS A 187 2.89 -5.37 -3.08
CA HIS A 187 1.78 -5.01 -2.20
C HIS A 187 1.44 -6.20 -1.30
N HIS A 188 1.37 -5.95 0.01
CA HIS A 188 1.17 -7.00 1.02
C HIS A 188 -0.34 -7.19 1.32
N ALA A 189 -1.14 -7.38 0.26
CA ALA A 189 -2.58 -7.55 0.38
C ALA A 189 -2.96 -8.81 1.15
N PHE A 190 -3.87 -8.68 2.12
CA PHE A 190 -4.42 -9.78 2.92
C PHE A 190 -5.87 -10.02 2.49
N PHE A 191 -6.08 -11.02 1.65
CA PHE A 191 -7.42 -11.40 1.24
C PHE A 191 -8.10 -12.24 2.31
N ARG A 192 -9.40 -12.00 2.50
CA ARG A 192 -10.23 -12.81 3.41
C ARG A 192 -10.48 -14.18 2.77
N SER A 193 -10.08 -15.23 3.47
CA SER A 193 -10.45 -16.58 3.07
C SER A 193 -11.92 -16.87 3.46
N GLU A 194 -12.49 -17.94 2.90
CA GLU A 194 -13.83 -18.39 3.31
C GLU A 194 -13.90 -18.59 4.82
N GLU A 195 -15.03 -18.23 5.43
CA GLU A 195 -15.27 -18.34 6.87
C GLU A 195 -15.12 -19.80 7.38
N ARG A 196 -15.34 -20.80 6.52
CA ARG A 196 -15.14 -22.22 6.84
C ARG A 196 -13.69 -22.62 7.11
N ARG A 197 -12.71 -21.78 6.78
CA ARG A 197 -11.30 -22.03 7.09
C ARG A 197 -10.86 -21.47 8.44
N VAL A 198 -11.73 -20.72 9.11
CA VAL A 198 -11.51 -20.26 10.49
C VAL A 198 -11.49 -21.48 11.40
N GLY A 199 -10.31 -21.83 11.92
CA GLY A 199 -10.11 -22.98 12.81
C GLY A 199 -9.51 -24.24 12.17
N LYS A 200 -9.13 -24.22 10.88
CA LYS A 200 -8.19 -25.21 10.33
C LYS A 200 -6.80 -24.60 10.35
N GLU A 201 -6.05 -24.95 11.36
CA GLU A 201 -4.62 -24.67 11.43
C GLU A 201 -3.93 -25.32 10.23
N CYS A 202 -3.05 -24.55 9.58
CA CYS A 202 -2.11 -25.07 8.59
C CYS A 202 -0.93 -25.71 9.31
#